data_0bfa7132db8aa94a614d06e4e715c0f0
#
_entry.id   0bfa7132db8aa94a614d06e4e715c0f0
#
_cell.length_a   1.000
_cell.length_b   1.000
_cell.length_c   1.000
_cell.angle_alpha   90.00
_cell.angle_beta   90.00
_cell.angle_gamma   90.00
#
_symmetry.space_group_name_H-M   'P 1'
#
loop_
_entity.id
_entity.type
_entity.pdbx_description
1 polymer ?
#
loop_
_entity_poly.entity_id
_entity_poly.type
_entity_poly.pdbx_seq_one_letter_code
_entity_poly.pdbx_strand_id
1 'polypeptide(L)'
;MLRDFFLRGLHLKYTFVSPQGNIIMKKIILPLALVGLLSLSVTSCNDDLNSEVNQEIQNEVTKTFASRGINPTVVLPSKNLNYDEIFVDGKKVTSSAKTSTVTLNSDQMVVTAPNKTFIGGVYNSTTLDNLSYTPITYPTKPITVSYSFPSAYVVDQIQKPSLSSMRASIFKAMNDANFSGQQILSFDYNIKQFSYYSELKIAFGANVNIGGIFNIDISGSNNKVKKNTGIFAKFTQKNFTIDMDIPDNGNIFKNESDLGLAAPNNPVYINSITYGRLGVISLESDYSYNETAFALKAALNAKMVNGSLSIDVQSKKILEESDLTVYILGGVGSDAVQVVTGYEGFISFIVSGGQFTAQAPGVPIYFSASHAGDNSVYYTTFTVEKD
;
A
#
# COMPACT_ATOMS: atom_id res chain seq x y z
N MET A 1 26.54 52.99 -3.08
CA MET A 1 27.52 51.90 -3.21
C MET A 1 26.79 50.53 -3.00
N LEU A 2 25.69 50.34 -3.75
CA LEU A 2 24.83 49.11 -3.64
C LEU A 2 24.05 48.88 -4.95
N ARG A 3 24.63 49.23 -6.09
CA ARG A 3 23.96 49.12 -7.40
C ARG A 3 24.70 48.26 -8.44
N ASP A 4 25.89 47.72 -8.09
CA ASP A 4 26.73 47.00 -9.09
C ASP A 4 26.93 45.51 -8.79
N PHE A 5 26.11 44.88 -7.89
CA PHE A 5 26.27 43.46 -7.53
C PHE A 5 25.26 42.52 -8.18
N PHE A 6 24.35 43.02 -9.03
CA PHE A 6 23.23 42.21 -9.56
C PHE A 6 23.34 41.84 -11.04
N LEU A 7 24.51 41.97 -11.67
CA LEU A 7 24.68 41.66 -13.10
C LEU A 7 25.84 40.71 -13.39
N ARG A 8 25.98 39.60 -12.62
CA ARG A 8 26.81 38.48 -13.04
C ARG A 8 25.93 37.21 -13.18
N GLY A 9 25.33 37.07 -14.38
CA GLY A 9 24.69 35.85 -14.77
C GLY A 9 25.69 34.68 -14.88
N LEU A 10 25.36 33.53 -14.35
CA LEU A 10 26.12 32.31 -14.54
C LEU A 10 26.17 31.96 -16.04
N HIS A 11 27.39 32.01 -16.62
CA HIS A 11 27.62 31.51 -17.96
C HIS A 11 27.97 30.03 -17.91
N LEU A 12 27.02 29.18 -18.22
CA LEU A 12 27.29 27.76 -18.50
C LEU A 12 27.63 27.60 -19.98
N LYS A 13 28.84 27.11 -20.27
CA LYS A 13 29.27 26.73 -21.62
C LYS A 13 29.08 25.24 -21.82
N TYR A 14 28.28 24.85 -22.77
CA TYR A 14 28.20 23.46 -23.25
C TYR A 14 28.84 23.34 -24.62
N THR A 15 29.66 22.32 -24.79
CA THR A 15 30.28 21.97 -26.06
C THR A 15 29.57 20.79 -26.67
N PHE A 16 28.95 20.97 -27.82
CA PHE A 16 28.38 19.89 -28.61
C PHE A 16 29.28 19.63 -29.80
N VAL A 17 29.66 18.39 -30.04
CA VAL A 17 30.41 17.98 -31.24
C VAL A 17 29.41 17.36 -32.20
N SER A 18 29.28 17.93 -33.40
CA SER A 18 28.46 17.33 -34.47
C SER A 18 29.20 16.19 -35.15
N PRO A 19 28.49 15.27 -35.81
CA PRO A 19 29.11 14.14 -36.54
C PRO A 19 30.05 14.54 -37.68
N GLN A 20 30.14 15.85 -37.99
CA GLN A 20 31.01 16.39 -39.05
C GLN A 20 32.18 17.24 -38.54
N GLY A 21 32.48 17.20 -37.24
CA GLY A 21 33.66 17.81 -36.66
C GLY A 21 33.65 19.32 -36.49
N ASN A 22 32.54 20.02 -36.69
CA ASN A 22 32.43 21.46 -36.52
C ASN A 22 31.90 21.84 -35.14
N ILE A 23 32.63 22.71 -34.44
CA ILE A 23 32.25 23.25 -33.13
C ILE A 23 31.34 24.44 -33.30
N ILE A 24 30.08 24.33 -32.91
CA ILE A 24 29.13 25.44 -32.90
C ILE A 24 28.89 25.88 -31.45
N MET A 25 29.34 27.07 -31.08
CA MET A 25 29.01 27.67 -29.79
C MET A 25 27.76 28.52 -29.90
N LYS A 26 26.67 28.10 -29.25
CA LYS A 26 25.47 28.92 -29.02
C LYS A 26 25.44 29.40 -27.58
N LYS A 27 25.38 30.70 -27.39
CA LYS A 27 25.09 31.33 -26.09
C LYS A 27 23.58 31.35 -25.89
N ILE A 28 23.10 30.64 -24.88
CA ILE A 28 21.71 30.76 -24.44
C ILE A 28 21.74 31.62 -23.17
N ILE A 29 21.12 32.79 -23.26
CA ILE A 29 20.88 33.66 -22.10
C ILE A 29 19.52 33.29 -21.56
N LEU A 30 19.49 32.59 -20.40
CA LEU A 30 18.29 32.37 -19.65
C LEU A 30 17.99 33.61 -18.79
N PRO A 31 16.82 34.20 -18.86
CA PRO A 31 16.49 35.32 -17.98
C PRO A 31 16.25 34.79 -16.55
N LEU A 32 17.08 35.29 -15.64
CA LEU A 32 16.94 35.09 -14.18
C LEU A 32 15.83 36.03 -13.66
N ALA A 33 14.59 35.67 -13.92
CA ALA A 33 13.42 36.44 -13.50
C ALA A 33 12.33 35.56 -12.88
N LEU A 34 12.70 34.71 -11.90
CA LEU A 34 11.70 34.05 -11.06
C LEU A 34 12.24 33.66 -9.66
N VAL A 35 12.99 34.55 -9.03
CA VAL A 35 13.35 34.38 -7.58
C VAL A 35 13.18 35.76 -6.89
N GLY A 36 11.99 36.27 -6.93
CA GLY A 36 11.78 37.57 -6.29
C GLY A 36 10.31 37.90 -6.07
N LEU A 37 9.52 37.01 -5.48
CA LEU A 37 8.20 37.35 -4.93
C LEU A 37 7.72 36.26 -3.98
N LEU A 38 8.41 36.10 -2.87
CA LEU A 38 7.90 35.35 -1.70
C LEU A 38 8.34 36.11 -0.45
N SER A 39 7.72 37.26 -0.23
CA SER A 39 7.66 37.86 1.09
C SER A 39 6.29 38.49 1.27
N LEU A 40 5.64 38.04 2.35
CA LEU A 40 4.52 38.65 3.05
C LEU A 40 3.12 38.42 2.46
N SER A 41 2.49 37.35 2.97
CA SER A 41 1.17 37.46 3.58
C SER A 41 0.92 36.24 4.47
N VAL A 42 1.18 36.40 5.77
CA VAL A 42 0.67 35.50 6.83
C VAL A 42 -0.75 35.96 7.11
N THR A 43 -1.72 35.28 6.53
CA THR A 43 -3.10 35.31 7.08
C THR A 43 -3.76 33.96 6.81
N SER A 44 -3.92 33.22 7.89
CA SER A 44 -5.07 32.36 8.24
C SER A 44 -5.56 31.29 7.26
N CYS A 45 -5.39 30.05 7.69
CA CYS A 45 -6.29 28.89 7.47
C CYS A 45 -6.81 28.64 6.07
N ASN A 46 -6.12 27.74 5.33
CA ASN A 46 -6.80 26.82 4.44
C ASN A 46 -5.93 25.57 4.20
N ASP A 47 -6.46 24.43 4.57
CA ASP A 47 -5.82 23.12 4.35
C ASP A 47 -5.61 22.79 2.86
N ASP A 48 -6.27 23.51 1.95
CA ASP A 48 -6.19 23.30 0.50
C ASP A 48 -4.85 23.80 -0.11
N LEU A 49 -4.27 24.85 0.42
CA LEU A 49 -2.97 25.39 -0.07
C LEU A 49 -1.80 24.44 0.19
N ASN A 50 -1.85 23.66 1.27
CA ASN A 50 -0.81 22.66 1.56
C ASN A 50 -0.88 21.44 0.61
N SER A 51 -2.03 21.13 0.04
CA SER A 51 -2.18 20.03 -0.90
C SER A 51 -1.61 20.36 -2.28
N GLU A 52 -1.81 21.59 -2.77
CA GLU A 52 -1.31 22.04 -4.06
C GLU A 52 0.22 22.23 -4.05
N VAL A 53 0.77 22.84 -3.00
CA VAL A 53 2.23 23.01 -2.85
C VAL A 53 2.94 21.65 -2.73
N ASN A 54 2.38 20.70 -2.00
CA ASN A 54 2.94 19.36 -1.92
C ASN A 54 2.86 18.62 -3.26
N GLN A 55 1.82 18.85 -4.05
CA GLN A 55 1.66 18.24 -5.37
C GLN A 55 2.62 18.83 -6.41
N GLU A 56 2.90 20.14 -6.36
CA GLU A 56 3.91 20.79 -7.20
C GLU A 56 5.32 20.29 -6.86
N ILE A 57 5.69 20.24 -5.58
CA ILE A 57 6.99 19.73 -5.12
C ILE A 57 7.16 18.26 -5.56
N GLN A 58 6.15 17.43 -5.41
CA GLN A 58 6.20 16.03 -5.85
C GLN A 58 6.32 15.89 -7.37
N ASN A 59 5.64 16.74 -8.13
CA ASN A 59 5.76 16.76 -9.59
C ASN A 59 7.15 17.19 -10.06
N GLU A 60 7.76 18.13 -9.38
CA GLU A 60 9.12 18.61 -9.70
C GLU A 60 10.18 17.56 -9.34
N VAL A 61 10.05 16.93 -8.19
CA VAL A 61 10.89 15.79 -7.76
C VAL A 61 10.75 14.64 -8.76
N THR A 62 9.53 14.27 -9.14
CA THR A 62 9.25 13.22 -10.12
C THR A 62 9.92 13.53 -11.47
N LYS A 63 9.81 14.76 -11.99
CA LYS A 63 10.48 15.18 -13.23
C LYS A 63 12.00 15.12 -13.13
N THR A 64 12.55 15.50 -11.98
CA THR A 64 14.01 15.53 -11.76
C THR A 64 14.57 14.09 -11.72
N PHE A 65 13.87 13.14 -11.10
CA PHE A 65 14.30 11.75 -11.07
C PHE A 65 14.10 11.04 -12.41
N ALA A 66 12.99 11.27 -13.10
CA ALA A 66 12.74 10.73 -14.44
C ALA A 66 13.81 11.19 -15.44
N SER A 67 14.28 12.44 -15.35
CA SER A 67 15.36 12.96 -16.20
C SER A 67 16.72 12.28 -15.96
N ARG A 68 16.88 11.56 -14.83
CA ARG A 68 18.07 10.80 -14.46
C ARG A 68 17.94 9.30 -14.72
N GLY A 69 16.85 8.86 -15.36
CA GLY A 69 16.57 7.44 -15.58
C GLY A 69 16.21 6.70 -14.29
N ILE A 70 15.88 7.42 -13.22
CA ILE A 70 15.41 6.87 -11.97
C ILE A 70 13.90 7.03 -11.95
N ASN A 71 13.15 5.93 -11.96
CA ASN A 71 11.71 5.98 -11.73
C ASN A 71 11.45 6.26 -10.24
N PRO A 72 11.00 7.45 -9.86
CA PRO A 72 10.76 7.75 -8.48
C PRO A 72 9.54 6.98 -7.99
N THR A 73 9.65 6.46 -6.80
CA THR A 73 8.52 6.00 -6.05
C THR A 73 7.70 7.22 -5.61
N VAL A 74 6.52 7.38 -6.15
CA VAL A 74 5.61 8.47 -5.76
C VAL A 74 4.76 8.02 -4.58
N VAL A 75 4.89 8.69 -3.43
CA VAL A 75 3.90 8.56 -2.35
C VAL A 75 2.74 9.47 -2.67
N LEU A 76 1.60 8.87 -2.87
CA LEU A 76 0.36 9.63 -2.87
C LEU A 76 -0.15 9.70 -1.43
N PRO A 77 -0.17 10.88 -0.79
CA PRO A 77 -0.82 11.01 0.50
C PRO A 77 -2.30 10.64 0.31
N SER A 78 -2.73 9.60 1.00
CA SER A 78 -4.15 9.29 1.03
C SER A 78 -4.87 10.41 1.77
N LYS A 79 -6.03 10.82 1.27
CA LYS A 79 -6.89 11.76 1.98
C LYS A 79 -7.15 11.22 3.38
N ASN A 80 -7.04 12.07 4.40
CA ASN A 80 -7.52 11.75 5.74
C ASN A 80 -9.01 11.41 5.59
N LEU A 81 -9.37 10.15 5.76
CA LEU A 81 -10.77 9.78 5.82
C LEU A 81 -11.28 10.22 7.19
N ASN A 82 -12.14 11.24 7.22
CA ASN A 82 -12.88 11.55 8.41
C ASN A 82 -13.72 10.33 8.80
N TYR A 83 -13.80 10.03 10.10
CA TYR A 83 -14.62 8.95 10.64
C TYR A 83 -16.09 9.02 10.21
N ASP A 84 -16.57 10.21 9.86
CA ASP A 84 -17.92 10.45 9.37
C ASP A 84 -18.15 9.99 7.93
N GLU A 85 -17.08 9.51 7.24
CA GLU A 85 -17.12 9.07 5.85
C GLU A 85 -16.70 7.60 5.71
N ILE A 86 -17.41 6.70 6.37
CA ILE A 86 -17.29 5.27 6.11
C ILE A 86 -18.15 4.93 4.88
N PHE A 87 -17.51 4.38 3.85
CA PHE A 87 -18.20 3.91 2.66
C PHE A 87 -18.32 2.39 2.71
N VAL A 88 -19.53 1.89 2.55
CA VAL A 88 -19.84 0.48 2.33
C VAL A 88 -20.43 0.37 0.93
N ASP A 89 -19.88 -0.48 0.09
CA ASP A 89 -20.28 -0.63 -1.34
C ASP A 89 -20.32 0.72 -2.10
N GLY A 90 -19.34 1.60 -1.83
CA GLY A 90 -19.29 2.93 -2.44
C GLY A 90 -20.34 3.91 -1.94
N LYS A 91 -21.16 3.56 -0.95
CA LYS A 91 -22.17 4.44 -0.33
C LYS A 91 -21.69 4.95 1.02
N LYS A 92 -21.82 6.25 1.23
CA LYS A 92 -21.53 6.88 2.52
C LYS A 92 -22.49 6.37 3.59
N VAL A 93 -21.96 5.75 4.64
CA VAL A 93 -22.74 5.33 5.80
C VAL A 93 -22.73 6.48 6.81
N THR A 94 -23.81 7.23 6.87
CA THR A 94 -24.05 8.22 7.93
C THR A 94 -24.70 7.51 9.12
N SER A 95 -23.93 7.27 10.18
CA SER A 95 -24.51 6.80 11.44
C SER A 95 -25.12 7.98 12.18
N SER A 96 -26.43 8.08 12.18
CA SER A 96 -27.19 9.03 13.03
C SER A 96 -27.53 8.48 14.40
N ALA A 97 -27.10 7.27 14.75
CA ALA A 97 -27.35 6.62 16.02
C ALA A 97 -26.04 6.48 16.81
N LYS A 98 -26.10 6.74 18.12
CA LYS A 98 -25.06 6.32 19.08
C LYS A 98 -25.07 4.78 19.21
N THR A 99 -24.73 4.10 18.13
CA THR A 99 -24.51 2.64 18.16
C THR A 99 -23.04 2.40 18.38
N SER A 100 -22.71 1.71 19.45
CA SER A 100 -21.34 1.33 19.80
C SER A 100 -20.69 0.34 18.81
N THR A 101 -21.40 -0.10 17.77
CA THR A 101 -20.93 -1.11 16.83
C THR A 101 -21.39 -0.82 15.40
N VAL A 102 -20.46 -0.87 14.46
CA VAL A 102 -20.72 -0.69 13.01
C VAL A 102 -20.29 -1.93 12.26
N THR A 103 -21.14 -2.43 11.35
CA THR A 103 -20.80 -3.53 10.43
C THR A 103 -20.29 -2.96 9.12
N LEU A 104 -19.17 -3.49 8.65
CA LEU A 104 -18.47 -3.07 7.43
C LEU A 104 -18.22 -4.28 6.53
N ASN A 105 -18.08 -4.02 5.22
CA ASN A 105 -17.74 -5.01 4.22
C ASN A 105 -16.47 -4.60 3.47
N SER A 106 -15.73 -5.58 2.94
CA SER A 106 -14.57 -5.32 2.09
C SER A 106 -14.45 -6.40 1.02
N ASP A 107 -14.13 -6.00 -0.21
CA ASP A 107 -13.81 -6.87 -1.34
C ASP A 107 -12.30 -7.10 -1.51
N GLN A 108 -11.49 -6.41 -0.71
CA GLN A 108 -10.04 -6.54 -0.70
C GLN A 108 -9.53 -6.82 0.71
N MET A 109 -8.90 -7.98 0.89
CA MET A 109 -8.41 -8.45 2.16
C MET A 109 -6.88 -8.41 2.21
N VAL A 110 -6.33 -8.03 3.37
CA VAL A 110 -4.89 -8.17 3.64
C VAL A 110 -4.54 -9.65 3.82
N VAL A 111 -3.46 -10.07 3.17
CA VAL A 111 -2.95 -11.44 3.33
C VAL A 111 -2.35 -11.60 4.73
N THR A 112 -2.87 -12.54 5.52
CA THR A 112 -2.30 -12.87 6.84
C THR A 112 -1.51 -14.18 6.82
N ALA A 113 -1.70 -15.00 5.79
CA ALA A 113 -1.00 -16.27 5.60
C ALA A 113 -0.54 -16.42 4.13
N PRO A 114 0.64 -15.84 3.76
CA PRO A 114 1.15 -15.91 2.38
C PRO A 114 1.38 -17.33 1.86
N ASN A 115 1.61 -18.28 2.75
CA ASN A 115 1.77 -19.70 2.40
C ASN A 115 0.45 -20.43 2.11
N LYS A 116 -0.68 -19.82 2.45
CA LYS A 116 -2.03 -20.35 2.16
C LYS A 116 -2.74 -19.58 1.05
N THR A 117 -2.20 -18.44 0.61
CA THR A 117 -2.83 -17.55 -0.37
C THR A 117 -2.25 -17.78 -1.76
N PHE A 118 -3.04 -18.28 -2.70
CA PHE A 118 -2.64 -18.49 -4.09
C PHE A 118 -3.83 -18.35 -5.04
N ILE A 119 -3.54 -17.91 -6.27
CA ILE A 119 -4.53 -17.66 -7.31
C ILE A 119 -5.25 -18.97 -7.67
N GLY A 120 -6.58 -18.94 -7.78
CA GLY A 120 -7.41 -20.10 -8.03
C GLY A 120 -7.57 -21.05 -6.81
N GLY A 121 -7.04 -20.66 -5.64
CA GLY A 121 -7.30 -21.38 -4.39
C GLY A 121 -8.75 -21.24 -3.94
N VAL A 122 -9.41 -22.36 -3.61
CA VAL A 122 -10.83 -22.38 -3.21
C VAL A 122 -10.93 -22.58 -1.71
N TYR A 123 -11.78 -21.77 -1.07
CA TYR A 123 -11.93 -21.73 0.40
C TYR A 123 -13.41 -21.68 0.81
N ASN A 124 -13.66 -22.11 2.04
CA ASN A 124 -14.92 -21.85 2.71
C ASN A 124 -15.02 -20.34 3.02
N SER A 125 -16.06 -19.66 2.53
CA SER A 125 -16.23 -18.21 2.65
C SER A 125 -16.17 -17.71 4.09
N THR A 126 -16.81 -18.41 5.04
CA THR A 126 -16.82 -18.01 6.45
C THR A 126 -15.44 -17.99 7.08
N THR A 127 -14.49 -18.76 6.54
CA THR A 127 -13.10 -18.78 7.01
C THR A 127 -12.24 -17.70 6.37
N LEU A 128 -12.67 -17.11 5.26
CA LEU A 128 -12.06 -15.92 4.71
C LEU A 128 -12.50 -14.64 5.43
N ASP A 129 -13.70 -14.58 5.99
CA ASP A 129 -14.13 -13.45 6.81
C ASP A 129 -13.16 -13.15 7.97
N ASN A 130 -12.57 -14.18 8.56
CA ASN A 130 -11.59 -14.06 9.64
C ASN A 130 -10.15 -14.42 9.24
N LEU A 131 -9.90 -14.67 7.93
CA LEU A 131 -8.61 -15.02 7.34
C LEU A 131 -7.97 -16.29 7.93
N SER A 132 -8.78 -17.31 8.29
CA SER A 132 -8.27 -18.62 8.77
C SER A 132 -7.98 -19.62 7.64
N TYR A 133 -8.49 -19.39 6.43
CA TYR A 133 -8.16 -20.11 5.19
C TYR A 133 -8.40 -21.63 5.26
N THR A 134 -9.65 -22.06 5.44
CA THR A 134 -9.99 -23.49 5.31
C THR A 134 -10.19 -23.86 3.83
N PRO A 135 -9.28 -24.66 3.23
CA PRO A 135 -9.36 -24.97 1.81
C PRO A 135 -10.47 -25.96 1.50
N ILE A 136 -11.05 -25.79 0.30
CA ILE A 136 -11.92 -26.77 -0.35
C ILE A 136 -11.07 -27.48 -1.40
N THR A 137 -10.89 -28.79 -1.27
CA THR A 137 -9.85 -29.56 -1.99
C THR A 137 -10.37 -30.33 -3.20
N TYR A 138 -11.58 -30.05 -3.69
CA TYR A 138 -12.05 -30.63 -4.95
C TYR A 138 -11.15 -30.20 -6.12
N PRO A 139 -10.94 -31.06 -7.12
CA PRO A 139 -10.12 -30.72 -8.27
C PRO A 139 -10.67 -29.51 -9.03
N THR A 140 -9.77 -28.57 -9.34
CA THR A 140 -10.11 -27.39 -10.13
C THR A 140 -9.65 -27.54 -11.58
N LYS A 141 -10.28 -26.77 -12.48
CA LYS A 141 -9.84 -26.61 -13.88
C LYS A 141 -8.48 -25.91 -13.96
N PRO A 142 -7.77 -26.01 -15.08
CA PRO A 142 -6.71 -25.07 -15.42
C PRO A 142 -7.25 -23.64 -15.40
N ILE A 143 -6.40 -22.70 -14.98
CA ILE A 143 -6.75 -21.27 -14.94
C ILE A 143 -5.80 -20.50 -15.84
N THR A 144 -6.31 -19.46 -16.49
CA THR A 144 -5.51 -18.45 -17.18
C THR A 144 -5.28 -17.29 -16.23
N VAL A 145 -4.03 -16.83 -16.14
CA VAL A 145 -3.63 -15.72 -15.30
C VAL A 145 -2.89 -14.65 -16.10
N SER A 146 -3.00 -13.39 -15.67
CA SER A 146 -2.29 -12.26 -16.24
C SER A 146 -1.53 -11.50 -15.16
N TYR A 147 -0.45 -10.80 -15.58
CA TYR A 147 0.40 -9.99 -14.73
C TYR A 147 0.34 -8.53 -15.13
N SER A 148 0.29 -7.63 -14.16
CA SER A 148 0.23 -6.18 -14.42
C SER A 148 1.60 -5.54 -14.70
N PHE A 149 2.68 -6.31 -14.81
CA PHE A 149 4.00 -5.83 -15.22
C PHE A 149 4.31 -6.23 -16.67
N PRO A 150 5.09 -5.43 -17.42
CA PRO A 150 5.54 -5.80 -18.77
C PRO A 150 6.50 -6.99 -18.76
N SER A 151 6.18 -7.99 -19.56
CA SER A 151 6.94 -9.20 -19.80
C SER A 151 6.50 -9.80 -21.13
N ALA A 152 7.28 -10.65 -21.75
CA ALA A 152 6.81 -11.48 -22.86
C ALA A 152 5.77 -12.52 -22.41
N TYR A 153 5.73 -12.80 -21.12
CA TYR A 153 4.80 -13.74 -20.49
C TYR A 153 3.77 -13.00 -19.62
N VAL A 154 3.09 -12.00 -20.20
CA VAL A 154 2.00 -11.27 -19.49
C VAL A 154 0.79 -12.16 -19.20
N VAL A 155 0.68 -13.32 -19.87
CA VAL A 155 -0.37 -14.33 -19.66
C VAL A 155 0.29 -15.69 -19.52
N ASP A 156 -0.21 -16.50 -18.60
CA ASP A 156 0.21 -17.91 -18.42
C ASP A 156 -1.00 -18.79 -18.11
N GLN A 157 -0.87 -20.09 -18.34
CA GLN A 157 -1.88 -21.09 -18.01
C GLN A 157 -1.37 -22.01 -16.90
N ILE A 158 -2.01 -21.95 -15.74
CA ILE A 158 -1.71 -22.80 -14.59
C ILE A 158 -2.62 -24.04 -14.64
N GLN A 159 -2.03 -25.18 -15.01
CA GLN A 159 -2.77 -26.43 -15.21
C GLN A 159 -3.37 -26.99 -13.91
N LYS A 160 -2.72 -26.80 -12.78
CA LYS A 160 -3.20 -27.18 -11.45
C LYS A 160 -2.94 -26.04 -10.48
N PRO A 161 -3.94 -25.20 -10.16
CA PRO A 161 -3.82 -24.12 -9.20
C PRO A 161 -3.26 -24.60 -7.87
N SER A 162 -2.15 -24.02 -7.46
CA SER A 162 -1.49 -24.27 -6.18
C SER A 162 -0.49 -23.16 -5.89
N LEU A 163 -0.04 -23.06 -4.65
CA LEU A 163 1.01 -22.11 -4.27
C LEU A 163 2.29 -22.30 -5.09
N SER A 164 2.69 -23.54 -5.34
CA SER A 164 3.89 -23.87 -6.09
C SER A 164 3.78 -23.49 -7.56
N SER A 165 2.65 -23.81 -8.21
CA SER A 165 2.43 -23.48 -9.63
C SER A 165 2.29 -21.97 -9.85
N MET A 166 1.63 -21.25 -8.93
CA MET A 166 1.58 -19.79 -8.97
C MET A 166 2.99 -19.19 -8.87
N ARG A 167 3.81 -19.64 -7.91
CA ARG A 167 5.19 -19.17 -7.77
C ARG A 167 6.05 -19.46 -8.99
N ALA A 168 5.91 -20.64 -9.58
CA ALA A 168 6.63 -21.01 -10.80
C ALA A 168 6.23 -20.12 -11.98
N SER A 169 4.94 -19.81 -12.12
CA SER A 169 4.41 -18.94 -13.17
C SER A 169 4.94 -17.49 -13.01
N ILE A 170 4.90 -16.94 -11.81
CA ILE A 170 5.47 -15.62 -11.50
C ILE A 170 6.98 -15.59 -11.81
N PHE A 171 7.72 -16.61 -11.38
CA PHE A 171 9.16 -16.72 -11.62
C PHE A 171 9.48 -16.76 -13.12
N LYS A 172 8.72 -17.52 -13.90
CA LYS A 172 8.85 -17.57 -15.36
C LYS A 172 8.67 -16.19 -15.99
N ALA A 173 7.61 -15.45 -15.59
CA ALA A 173 7.33 -14.14 -16.13
C ALA A 173 8.38 -13.08 -15.75
N MET A 174 8.96 -13.17 -14.56
CA MET A 174 9.97 -12.22 -14.07
C MET A 174 11.40 -12.51 -14.59
N ASN A 175 11.68 -13.73 -15.04
CA ASN A 175 12.96 -14.08 -15.65
C ASN A 175 12.96 -13.91 -17.17
N ASP A 176 11.91 -13.36 -17.75
CA ASP A 176 11.90 -12.94 -19.14
C ASP A 176 12.86 -11.77 -19.38
N ALA A 177 13.55 -11.80 -20.53
CA ALA A 177 14.53 -10.78 -20.92
C ALA A 177 13.93 -9.35 -21.03
N ASN A 178 12.63 -9.24 -21.21
CA ASN A 178 11.93 -7.95 -21.29
C ASN A 178 11.47 -7.43 -19.93
N PHE A 179 11.65 -8.19 -18.83
CA PHE A 179 11.33 -7.71 -17.50
C PHE A 179 12.43 -6.77 -17.00
N SER A 180 12.12 -5.49 -16.92
CA SER A 180 13.10 -4.46 -16.53
C SER A 180 13.27 -4.29 -15.02
N GLY A 181 12.38 -4.82 -14.21
CA GLY A 181 12.39 -4.72 -12.73
C GLY A 181 12.20 -3.31 -12.13
N GLN A 182 12.22 -2.27 -12.95
CA GLN A 182 12.13 -0.89 -12.48
C GLN A 182 10.71 -0.32 -12.50
N GLN A 183 9.70 -1.17 -12.60
CA GLN A 183 8.37 -0.71 -12.93
C GLN A 183 7.50 -0.54 -11.69
N ILE A 184 6.88 0.60 -11.68
CA ILE A 184 5.69 1.00 -10.91
C ILE A 184 5.81 0.69 -9.42
N LEU A 185 6.64 1.47 -8.72
CA LEU A 185 6.55 1.60 -7.28
C LEU A 185 5.53 2.69 -6.97
N SER A 186 4.28 2.32 -6.71
CA SER A 186 3.33 3.23 -6.08
C SER A 186 3.36 2.98 -4.58
N PHE A 187 3.60 4.03 -3.80
CA PHE A 187 3.38 4.00 -2.36
C PHE A 187 2.09 4.74 -2.05
N ASP A 188 1.30 4.14 -1.21
CA ASP A 188 0.08 4.72 -0.69
C ASP A 188 0.11 4.56 0.84
N TYR A 189 -0.31 5.60 1.56
CA TYR A 189 -0.56 5.47 2.98
C TYR A 189 -1.86 6.17 3.38
N ASN A 190 -2.54 5.56 4.35
CA ASN A 190 -3.77 6.08 4.92
C ASN A 190 -3.59 6.17 6.43
N ILE A 191 -3.88 7.32 7.02
CA ILE A 191 -3.77 7.59 8.45
C ILE A 191 -5.16 7.90 8.99
N LYS A 192 -5.57 7.20 10.06
CA LYS A 192 -6.85 7.38 10.74
C LYS A 192 -6.66 7.44 12.24
N GLN A 193 -7.47 8.26 12.90
CA GLN A 193 -7.65 8.17 14.34
C GLN A 193 -8.51 6.95 14.68
N PHE A 194 -8.27 6.30 15.81
CA PHE A 194 -9.11 5.25 16.36
C PHE A 194 -9.26 5.39 17.87
N SER A 195 -10.38 4.92 18.39
CA SER A 195 -10.68 4.86 19.82
C SER A 195 -10.67 3.41 20.32
N TYR A 196 -11.01 2.46 19.44
CA TYR A 196 -11.07 1.04 19.77
C TYR A 196 -10.17 0.22 18.86
N TYR A 197 -9.41 -0.71 19.41
CA TYR A 197 -8.53 -1.59 18.64
C TYR A 197 -9.27 -2.42 17.58
N SER A 198 -10.56 -2.72 17.79
CA SER A 198 -11.40 -3.38 16.78
C SER A 198 -11.46 -2.62 15.46
N GLU A 199 -11.24 -1.28 15.47
CA GLU A 199 -11.21 -0.44 14.27
C GLU A 199 -10.02 -0.75 13.34
N LEU A 200 -8.94 -1.34 13.88
CA LEU A 200 -7.83 -1.79 13.04
C LEU A 200 -8.24 -2.86 12.03
N LYS A 201 -9.37 -3.57 12.23
CA LYS A 201 -9.95 -4.49 11.23
C LYS A 201 -10.20 -3.80 9.89
N ILE A 202 -10.47 -2.49 9.88
CA ILE A 202 -10.62 -1.67 8.66
C ILE A 202 -9.36 -1.73 7.79
N ALA A 203 -8.18 -1.71 8.42
CA ALA A 203 -6.92 -1.81 7.68
C ALA A 203 -6.72 -3.17 7.02
N PHE A 204 -7.27 -4.24 7.60
CA PHE A 204 -7.18 -5.61 7.08
C PHE A 204 -8.30 -5.94 6.09
N GLY A 205 -9.42 -5.22 6.13
CA GLY A 205 -10.61 -5.52 5.34
C GLY A 205 -11.24 -6.88 5.71
N ALA A 206 -11.15 -7.31 6.98
CA ALA A 206 -11.64 -8.62 7.41
C ALA A 206 -11.81 -8.68 8.94
N ASN A 207 -12.55 -9.67 9.43
CA ASN A 207 -12.80 -9.90 10.85
C ASN A 207 -11.62 -10.60 11.55
N VAL A 208 -10.42 -10.04 11.43
CA VAL A 208 -9.20 -10.62 11.99
C VAL A 208 -9.13 -10.48 13.52
N ASN A 209 -8.37 -11.37 14.14
CA ASN A 209 -8.03 -11.25 15.56
C ASN A 209 -6.91 -10.21 15.76
N ILE A 210 -7.29 -8.96 15.99
CA ILE A 210 -6.34 -7.85 16.17
C ILE A 210 -5.40 -8.11 17.34
N GLY A 211 -5.92 -8.61 18.49
CA GLY A 211 -5.09 -8.94 19.64
C GLY A 211 -4.00 -9.96 19.31
N GLY A 212 -4.37 -11.02 18.59
CA GLY A 212 -3.41 -12.03 18.13
C GLY A 212 -2.40 -11.51 17.11
N ILE A 213 -2.83 -10.64 16.19
CA ILE A 213 -1.95 -10.08 15.15
C ILE A 213 -0.91 -9.13 15.76
N PHE A 214 -1.33 -8.23 16.65
CA PHE A 214 -0.45 -7.22 17.25
C PHE A 214 0.18 -7.67 18.57
N ASN A 215 -0.15 -8.89 19.04
CA ASN A 215 0.28 -9.43 20.34
C ASN A 215 -0.08 -8.50 21.52
N ILE A 216 -1.32 -8.02 21.53
CA ILE A 216 -1.88 -7.15 22.56
C ILE A 216 -3.13 -7.77 23.18
N ASP A 217 -3.35 -7.49 24.46
CA ASP A 217 -4.61 -7.84 25.13
C ASP A 217 -5.66 -6.77 24.84
N ILE A 218 -6.71 -7.17 24.10
CA ILE A 218 -7.86 -6.31 23.77
C ILE A 218 -9.16 -6.80 24.43
N SER A 219 -9.06 -7.59 25.50
CA SER A 219 -10.24 -8.09 26.22
C SER A 219 -10.91 -6.99 27.07
N GLY A 220 -12.23 -6.92 27.04
CA GLY A 220 -13.00 -5.98 27.86
C GLY A 220 -12.59 -4.51 27.61
N SER A 221 -12.29 -3.79 28.69
CA SER A 221 -11.86 -2.37 28.61
C SER A 221 -10.53 -2.15 27.90
N ASN A 222 -9.71 -3.19 27.71
CA ASN A 222 -8.44 -3.10 27.02
C ASN A 222 -8.58 -2.93 25.50
N ASN A 223 -9.78 -3.08 24.95
CA ASN A 223 -10.06 -2.78 23.54
C ASN A 223 -10.01 -1.27 23.24
N LYS A 224 -10.00 -0.40 24.25
CA LYS A 224 -9.98 1.06 24.11
C LYS A 224 -8.56 1.61 24.17
N VAL A 225 -8.27 2.63 23.35
CA VAL A 225 -7.03 3.42 23.39
C VAL A 225 -6.83 3.99 24.79
N LYS A 226 -5.63 3.86 25.35
CA LYS A 226 -5.29 4.25 26.73
C LYS A 226 -4.68 5.64 26.82
N LYS A 227 -4.00 6.08 25.76
CA LYS A 227 -3.39 7.41 25.65
C LYS A 227 -4.35 8.44 25.05
N ASN A 228 -3.91 9.69 24.95
CA ASN A 228 -4.74 10.79 24.43
C ASN A 228 -5.13 10.59 22.95
N THR A 229 -4.31 9.90 22.17
CA THR A 229 -4.49 9.72 20.74
C THR A 229 -4.15 8.30 20.32
N GLY A 230 -5.08 7.64 19.65
CA GLY A 230 -4.83 6.41 18.88
C GLY A 230 -4.82 6.72 17.39
N ILE A 231 -3.78 6.31 16.69
CA ILE A 231 -3.67 6.42 15.23
C ILE A 231 -3.35 5.06 14.65
N PHE A 232 -4.09 4.64 13.63
CA PHE A 232 -3.60 3.59 12.76
C PHE A 232 -3.28 4.13 11.36
N ALA A 233 -2.27 3.56 10.74
CA ALA A 233 -1.93 3.86 9.37
C ALA A 233 -1.68 2.58 8.60
N LYS A 234 -2.08 2.59 7.34
CA LYS A 234 -1.75 1.54 6.38
C LYS A 234 -0.80 2.11 5.33
N PHE A 235 0.40 1.57 5.29
CA PHE A 235 1.41 1.88 4.28
C PHE A 235 1.48 0.74 3.29
N THR A 236 1.36 1.04 2.00
CA THR A 236 1.34 0.03 0.95
C THR A 236 2.30 0.40 -0.18
N GLN A 237 3.16 -0.54 -0.54
CA GLN A 237 3.92 -0.53 -1.78
C GLN A 237 3.38 -1.66 -2.66
N LYS A 238 2.70 -1.31 -3.75
CA LYS A 238 2.21 -2.27 -4.75
C LYS A 238 3.25 -2.43 -5.84
N ASN A 239 3.68 -3.65 -6.07
CA ASN A 239 4.62 -3.97 -7.15
C ASN A 239 3.89 -4.42 -8.41
N PHE A 240 2.99 -5.39 -8.30
CA PHE A 240 2.18 -5.91 -9.41
C PHE A 240 0.97 -6.68 -8.89
N THR A 241 0.05 -7.00 -9.79
CA THR A 241 -1.03 -7.95 -9.56
C THR A 241 -0.87 -9.19 -10.41
N ILE A 242 -1.36 -10.31 -9.92
CA ILE A 242 -1.70 -11.50 -10.68
C ILE A 242 -3.21 -11.67 -10.63
N ASP A 243 -3.85 -11.67 -11.78
CA ASP A 243 -5.28 -11.70 -11.94
C ASP A 243 -5.67 -12.94 -12.75
N MET A 244 -6.80 -13.54 -12.41
CA MET A 244 -7.30 -14.76 -13.03
C MET A 244 -8.52 -14.43 -13.90
N ASP A 245 -8.55 -15.02 -15.10
CA ASP A 245 -9.76 -14.98 -15.94
C ASP A 245 -10.90 -15.74 -15.27
N ILE A 246 -12.13 -15.35 -15.61
CA ILE A 246 -13.33 -16.08 -15.17
C ILE A 246 -13.23 -17.53 -15.68
N PRO A 247 -13.46 -18.55 -14.82
CA PRO A 247 -13.38 -19.95 -15.24
C PRO A 247 -14.36 -20.27 -16.38
N ASP A 248 -13.94 -21.16 -17.27
CA ASP A 248 -14.79 -21.64 -18.35
C ASP A 248 -16.13 -22.17 -17.82
N ASN A 249 -17.23 -21.74 -18.43
CA ASN A 249 -18.61 -22.01 -17.99
C ASN A 249 -18.92 -21.51 -16.56
N GLY A 250 -18.12 -20.56 -16.04
CA GLY A 250 -18.34 -19.96 -14.74
C GLY A 250 -18.07 -20.86 -13.54
N ASN A 251 -17.61 -22.09 -13.75
CA ASN A 251 -17.36 -23.06 -12.69
C ASN A 251 -15.86 -23.39 -12.61
N ILE A 252 -15.22 -23.09 -11.47
CA ILE A 252 -13.82 -23.36 -11.22
C ILE A 252 -13.51 -24.87 -11.02
N PHE A 253 -14.49 -25.67 -10.59
CA PHE A 253 -14.28 -27.09 -10.35
C PHE A 253 -14.24 -27.90 -11.64
N LYS A 254 -13.40 -28.93 -11.67
CA LYS A 254 -13.24 -29.79 -12.84
C LYS A 254 -14.51 -30.58 -13.15
N ASN A 255 -15.16 -31.10 -12.13
CA ASN A 255 -16.43 -31.82 -12.27
C ASN A 255 -17.58 -30.90 -11.85
N GLU A 256 -18.64 -30.87 -12.62
CA GLU A 256 -19.81 -30.02 -12.36
C GLU A 256 -20.48 -30.40 -11.01
N SER A 257 -20.49 -31.70 -10.64
CA SER A 257 -21.03 -32.18 -9.38
C SER A 257 -20.26 -31.63 -8.15
N ASP A 258 -18.98 -31.29 -8.28
CA ASP A 258 -18.14 -30.82 -7.16
C ASP A 258 -18.62 -29.46 -6.65
N LEU A 259 -19.23 -28.63 -7.49
CA LEU A 259 -19.85 -27.37 -7.07
C LEU A 259 -21.00 -27.63 -6.08
N GLY A 260 -21.87 -28.60 -6.40
CA GLY A 260 -22.98 -29.00 -5.52
C GLY A 260 -22.48 -29.57 -4.18
N LEU A 261 -21.40 -30.38 -4.20
CA LEU A 261 -20.80 -30.93 -2.99
C LEU A 261 -20.11 -29.86 -2.13
N ALA A 262 -19.56 -28.82 -2.75
CA ALA A 262 -18.92 -27.69 -2.06
C ALA A 262 -19.93 -26.66 -1.54
N ALA A 263 -21.13 -26.58 -2.12
CA ALA A 263 -22.15 -25.57 -1.84
C ALA A 263 -22.45 -25.33 -0.35
N PRO A 264 -22.50 -26.35 0.53
CA PRO A 264 -22.73 -26.16 1.97
C PRO A 264 -21.67 -25.26 2.65
N ASN A 265 -20.47 -25.14 2.05
CA ASN A 265 -19.37 -24.31 2.53
C ASN A 265 -19.33 -22.94 1.85
N ASN A 266 -20.32 -22.59 1.02
CA ASN A 266 -20.35 -21.36 0.23
C ASN A 266 -18.98 -21.07 -0.40
N PRO A 267 -18.52 -21.90 -1.39
CA PRO A 267 -17.15 -21.87 -1.88
C PRO A 267 -16.84 -20.54 -2.55
N VAL A 268 -15.69 -19.96 -2.23
CA VAL A 268 -15.11 -18.80 -2.87
C VAL A 268 -13.71 -19.11 -3.36
N TYR A 269 -13.28 -18.51 -4.47
CA TYR A 269 -11.93 -18.67 -4.99
C TYR A 269 -11.20 -17.33 -5.10
N ILE A 270 -9.90 -17.34 -4.83
CA ILE A 270 -9.06 -16.17 -4.98
C ILE A 270 -8.84 -15.91 -6.46
N ASN A 271 -9.28 -14.74 -6.93
CA ASN A 271 -9.24 -14.34 -8.34
C ASN A 271 -8.21 -13.24 -8.64
N SER A 272 -7.71 -12.55 -7.63
CA SER A 272 -6.67 -11.52 -7.77
C SER A 272 -5.78 -11.49 -6.55
N ILE A 273 -4.47 -11.30 -6.75
CA ILE A 273 -3.49 -11.14 -5.68
C ILE A 273 -2.57 -9.98 -6.03
N THR A 274 -2.45 -9.02 -5.12
CA THR A 274 -1.48 -7.92 -5.21
C THR A 274 -0.20 -8.32 -4.48
N TYR A 275 0.92 -8.18 -5.14
CA TYR A 275 2.27 -8.36 -4.60
C TYR A 275 2.91 -7.03 -4.24
N GLY A 276 3.68 -7.02 -3.18
CA GLY A 276 4.37 -5.81 -2.74
C GLY A 276 4.85 -5.88 -1.30
N ARG A 277 4.72 -4.76 -0.60
CA ARG A 277 4.98 -4.60 0.83
C ARG A 277 3.83 -3.84 1.49
N LEU A 278 3.53 -4.20 2.71
CA LEU A 278 2.48 -3.55 3.48
C LEU A 278 2.90 -3.44 4.94
N GLY A 279 2.61 -2.30 5.56
CA GLY A 279 2.68 -2.11 7.00
C GLY A 279 1.34 -1.61 7.52
N VAL A 280 0.79 -2.28 8.53
CA VAL A 280 -0.31 -1.75 9.34
C VAL A 280 0.28 -1.28 10.65
N ILE A 281 0.24 0.03 10.85
CA ILE A 281 0.85 0.72 11.99
C ILE A 281 -0.25 1.02 12.98
N SER A 282 -0.06 0.64 14.25
CA SER A 282 -0.85 1.07 15.39
C SER A 282 0.04 1.94 16.28
N LEU A 283 -0.43 3.11 16.63
CA LEU A 283 0.31 4.08 17.43
C LEU A 283 -0.63 4.71 18.47
N GLU A 284 -0.25 4.64 19.75
CA GLU A 284 -0.86 5.42 20.83
C GLU A 284 0.12 6.49 21.33
N SER A 285 -0.37 7.71 21.54
CA SER A 285 0.44 8.86 21.91
C SER A 285 -0.24 9.75 22.93
N ASP A 286 0.54 10.36 23.81
CA ASP A 286 0.08 11.40 24.73
C ASP A 286 0.02 12.79 24.07
N TYR A 287 0.55 12.92 22.87
CA TYR A 287 0.43 14.10 22.03
C TYR A 287 -0.93 14.19 21.34
N SER A 288 -1.29 15.38 20.85
CA SER A 288 -2.53 15.56 20.07
C SER A 288 -2.53 14.77 18.77
N TYR A 289 -3.72 14.54 18.21
CA TYR A 289 -3.86 13.88 16.90
C TYR A 289 -3.05 14.60 15.80
N ASN A 290 -3.12 15.92 15.74
CA ASN A 290 -2.45 16.70 14.71
C ASN A 290 -0.92 16.58 14.79
N GLU A 291 -0.34 16.66 15.99
CA GLU A 291 1.10 16.50 16.21
C GLU A 291 1.56 15.07 15.86
N THR A 292 0.83 14.07 16.34
CA THR A 292 1.16 12.67 16.12
C THR A 292 1.01 12.27 14.65
N ALA A 293 -0.07 12.70 13.99
CA ALA A 293 -0.29 12.46 12.57
C ALA A 293 0.77 13.18 11.70
N PHE A 294 1.16 14.41 12.08
CA PHE A 294 2.22 15.13 11.41
C PHE A 294 3.57 14.39 11.52
N ALA A 295 3.94 13.96 12.73
CA ALA A 295 5.17 13.21 12.98
C ALA A 295 5.21 11.90 12.18
N LEU A 296 4.10 11.15 12.14
CA LEU A 296 3.99 9.92 11.36
C LEU A 296 4.10 10.19 9.85
N LYS A 297 3.45 11.24 9.33
CA LYS A 297 3.55 11.67 7.93
C LYS A 297 4.98 12.07 7.58
N ALA A 298 5.65 12.82 8.46
CA ALA A 298 7.04 13.22 8.26
C ALA A 298 7.95 12.00 8.11
N ALA A 299 7.78 10.98 8.95
CA ALA A 299 8.54 9.75 8.85
C ALA A 299 8.25 8.94 7.58
N LEU A 300 6.98 8.80 7.20
CA LEU A 300 6.58 8.09 5.98
C LEU A 300 7.09 8.79 4.71
N ASN A 301 7.08 10.12 4.69
CA ASN A 301 7.54 10.92 3.55
C ASN A 301 9.07 11.03 3.46
N ALA A 302 9.78 11.03 4.59
CA ALA A 302 11.24 11.22 4.64
C ALA A 302 12.01 10.18 3.81
N LYS A 303 11.57 8.92 3.82
CA LYS A 303 12.17 7.86 3.00
C LYS A 303 12.19 8.18 1.51
N MET A 304 11.18 8.87 1.03
CA MET A 304 10.87 8.99 -0.39
C MET A 304 11.66 10.08 -1.09
N VAL A 305 12.15 11.06 -0.35
CA VAL A 305 12.79 12.25 -0.91
C VAL A 305 14.31 12.14 -0.91
N ASN A 306 14.94 11.50 0.09
CA ASN A 306 16.37 11.65 0.34
C ASN A 306 17.18 10.35 0.51
N GLY A 307 16.57 9.16 0.47
CA GLY A 307 17.28 7.88 0.71
C GLY A 307 17.86 7.73 2.13
N SER A 308 17.83 8.79 2.93
CA SER A 308 18.14 8.80 4.36
C SER A 308 16.98 9.46 5.11
N LEU A 309 16.61 8.92 6.26
CA LEU A 309 15.55 9.47 7.10
C LEU A 309 16.02 10.75 7.78
N SER A 310 15.71 11.88 7.16
CA SER A 310 15.85 13.19 7.80
C SER A 310 14.49 13.61 8.34
N ILE A 311 14.17 13.14 9.55
CA ILE A 311 12.98 13.56 10.29
C ILE A 311 13.41 14.70 11.22
N ASP A 312 12.58 15.72 11.36
CA ASP A 312 12.82 16.80 12.32
C ASP A 312 12.81 16.28 13.77
N VAL A 313 13.52 17.01 14.66
CA VAL A 313 13.74 16.57 16.06
C VAL A 313 12.43 16.39 16.82
N GLN A 314 11.43 17.24 16.56
CA GLN A 314 10.14 17.18 17.26
C GLN A 314 9.34 15.96 16.81
N SER A 315 9.24 15.71 15.51
CA SER A 315 8.57 14.53 14.97
C SER A 315 9.22 13.23 15.46
N LYS A 316 10.56 13.18 15.48
CA LYS A 316 11.29 12.03 16.02
C LYS A 316 10.94 11.80 17.49
N LYS A 317 10.98 12.83 18.32
CA LYS A 317 10.62 12.76 19.74
C LYS A 317 9.22 12.21 19.95
N ILE A 318 8.22 12.73 19.22
CA ILE A 318 6.82 12.27 19.31
C ILE A 318 6.73 10.77 19.04
N LEU A 319 7.40 10.29 17.98
CA LEU A 319 7.36 8.86 17.61
C LEU A 319 8.12 7.98 18.59
N GLU A 320 9.24 8.44 19.16
CA GLU A 320 10.02 7.72 20.19
C GLU A 320 9.26 7.58 21.52
N GLU A 321 8.46 8.59 21.89
CA GLU A 321 7.65 8.61 23.12
C GLU A 321 6.26 7.96 22.94
N SER A 322 5.92 7.52 21.72
CA SER A 322 4.65 6.85 21.41
C SER A 322 4.78 5.33 21.48
N ASP A 323 3.67 4.66 21.86
CA ASP A 323 3.57 3.20 21.79
C ASP A 323 3.25 2.82 20.34
N LEU A 324 4.26 2.33 19.62
CA LEU A 324 4.18 2.06 18.20
C LEU A 324 4.37 0.57 17.93
N THR A 325 3.45 -0.03 17.17
CA THR A 325 3.52 -1.42 16.71
C THR A 325 3.19 -1.49 15.23
N VAL A 326 3.97 -2.24 14.47
CA VAL A 326 3.80 -2.42 13.03
C VAL A 326 3.65 -3.88 12.68
N TYR A 327 2.51 -4.25 12.10
CA TYR A 327 2.35 -5.51 11.39
C TYR A 327 2.91 -5.33 9.98
N ILE A 328 3.86 -6.17 9.60
CA ILE A 328 4.59 -6.07 8.33
C ILE A 328 4.29 -7.29 7.47
N LEU A 329 3.91 -7.03 6.20
CA LEU A 329 4.03 -7.96 5.09
C LEU A 329 5.16 -7.47 4.18
N GLY A 330 6.22 -8.26 4.06
CA GLY A 330 7.42 -7.90 3.30
C GLY A 330 8.61 -8.72 3.77
N GLY A 331 9.74 -8.59 3.09
CA GLY A 331 10.91 -9.41 3.38
C GLY A 331 10.96 -10.69 2.55
N VAL A 332 11.79 -11.64 2.94
CA VAL A 332 12.02 -12.90 2.23
C VAL A 332 11.83 -14.10 3.15
N GLY A 333 11.23 -15.16 2.62
CA GLY A 333 11.13 -16.45 3.33
C GLY A 333 10.19 -16.42 4.53
N SER A 334 10.66 -16.89 5.68
CA SER A 334 9.91 -16.94 6.94
C SER A 334 9.57 -15.57 7.49
N ASP A 335 10.31 -14.54 7.08
CA ASP A 335 10.18 -13.18 7.57
C ASP A 335 9.16 -12.36 6.74
N ALA A 336 8.38 -13.04 5.89
CA ALA A 336 7.35 -12.41 5.08
C ALA A 336 6.23 -11.76 5.91
N VAL A 337 6.01 -12.25 7.14
CA VAL A 337 5.06 -11.70 8.11
C VAL A 337 5.80 -11.44 9.42
N GLN A 338 5.82 -10.20 9.88
CA GLN A 338 6.49 -9.78 11.10
C GLN A 338 5.63 -8.79 11.89
N VAL A 339 5.87 -8.73 13.20
CA VAL A 339 5.38 -7.65 14.05
C VAL A 339 6.58 -7.03 14.75
N VAL A 340 6.76 -5.74 14.59
CA VAL A 340 7.83 -4.98 15.22
C VAL A 340 7.25 -3.88 16.10
N THR A 341 7.96 -3.51 17.15
CA THR A 341 7.53 -2.49 18.10
C THR A 341 8.54 -1.36 18.21
N GLY A 342 8.05 -0.19 18.62
CA GLY A 342 8.86 0.98 18.87
C GLY A 342 9.36 1.68 17.61
N TYR A 343 9.98 2.84 17.82
CA TYR A 343 10.46 3.72 16.77
C TYR A 343 11.47 3.04 15.83
N GLU A 344 12.47 2.35 16.40
CA GLU A 344 13.53 1.70 15.60
C GLU A 344 12.99 0.59 14.68
N GLY A 345 12.04 -0.22 15.18
CA GLY A 345 11.36 -1.24 14.37
C GLY A 345 10.57 -0.63 13.23
N PHE A 346 9.86 0.45 13.48
CA PHE A 346 9.12 1.21 12.47
C PHE A 346 10.06 1.80 11.40
N ILE A 347 11.14 2.46 11.83
CA ILE A 347 12.12 3.06 10.91
C ILE A 347 12.80 1.99 10.06
N SER A 348 13.19 0.88 10.66
CA SER A 348 13.77 -0.27 9.94
C SER A 348 12.83 -0.76 8.82
N PHE A 349 11.53 -0.87 9.11
CA PHE A 349 10.52 -1.22 8.10
C PHE A 349 10.47 -0.18 6.98
N ILE A 350 10.44 1.11 7.31
CA ILE A 350 10.39 2.18 6.30
C ILE A 350 11.65 2.17 5.43
N VAL A 351 12.83 2.02 6.01
CA VAL A 351 14.12 2.07 5.28
C VAL A 351 14.36 0.81 4.43
N SER A 352 13.98 -0.36 4.91
CA SER A 352 14.40 -1.66 4.36
C SER A 352 13.78 -2.02 3.02
N GLY A 353 12.94 -1.21 2.41
CA GLY A 353 12.25 -1.60 1.21
C GLY A 353 12.35 -0.60 0.06
N GLY A 354 11.83 -0.97 -1.07
CA GLY A 354 11.60 -0.02 -2.16
C GLY A 354 12.01 -0.48 -3.56
N GLN A 355 12.71 -1.60 -3.72
CA GLN A 355 13.02 -2.10 -5.06
C GLN A 355 12.08 -3.25 -5.44
N PHE A 356 11.56 -3.19 -6.66
CA PHE A 356 10.88 -4.28 -7.31
C PHE A 356 11.82 -4.86 -8.39
N THR A 357 12.27 -6.08 -8.17
CA THR A 357 13.14 -6.81 -9.10
C THR A 357 12.71 -8.27 -9.17
N ALA A 358 13.26 -9.03 -10.13
CA ALA A 358 13.02 -10.47 -10.19
C ALA A 358 13.46 -11.20 -8.91
N GLN A 359 14.50 -10.69 -8.23
CA GLN A 359 15.00 -11.22 -6.96
C GLN A 359 14.23 -10.72 -5.76
N ALA A 360 13.52 -9.59 -5.90
CA ALA A 360 12.73 -8.96 -4.85
C ALA A 360 11.31 -8.62 -5.35
N PRO A 361 10.49 -9.62 -5.70
CA PRO A 361 9.14 -9.41 -6.24
C PRO A 361 8.16 -8.84 -5.21
N GLY A 362 8.51 -8.88 -3.94
CA GLY A 362 7.60 -8.66 -2.83
C GLY A 362 6.87 -9.95 -2.43
N VAL A 363 5.89 -9.79 -1.56
CA VAL A 363 5.03 -10.87 -1.08
C VAL A 363 3.57 -10.58 -1.42
N PRO A 364 2.67 -11.57 -1.42
CA PRO A 364 1.24 -11.31 -1.47
C PRO A 364 0.83 -10.37 -0.31
N ILE A 365 0.25 -9.23 -0.62
CA ILE A 365 -0.19 -8.24 0.39
C ILE A 365 -1.70 -8.09 0.45
N TYR A 366 -2.37 -8.20 -0.69
CA TYR A 366 -3.83 -8.22 -0.80
C TYR A 366 -4.30 -9.35 -1.67
N PHE A 367 -5.53 -9.76 -1.45
CA PHE A 367 -6.26 -10.61 -2.38
C PHE A 367 -7.73 -10.18 -2.47
N SER A 368 -8.36 -10.51 -3.59
CA SER A 368 -9.79 -10.48 -3.80
C SER A 368 -10.27 -11.88 -4.16
N ALA A 369 -11.56 -12.14 -3.96
CA ALA A 369 -12.15 -13.43 -4.23
C ALA A 369 -13.53 -13.30 -4.91
N SER A 370 -13.97 -14.38 -5.54
CA SER A 370 -15.31 -14.51 -6.13
C SER A 370 -16.00 -15.76 -5.64
N HIS A 371 -17.33 -15.74 -5.57
CA HIS A 371 -18.15 -16.91 -5.32
C HIS A 371 -18.03 -17.92 -6.46
N ALA A 372 -17.81 -19.20 -6.12
CA ALA A 372 -17.63 -20.25 -7.11
C ALA A 372 -18.93 -20.63 -7.85
N GLY A 373 -20.10 -20.22 -7.32
CA GLY A 373 -21.40 -20.54 -7.91
C GLY A 373 -21.81 -19.63 -9.07
N ASP A 374 -21.45 -18.34 -9.00
CA ASP A 374 -21.92 -17.32 -9.95
C ASP A 374 -20.84 -16.30 -10.35
N ASN A 375 -19.62 -16.43 -9.82
CA ASN A 375 -18.48 -15.53 -10.01
C ASN A 375 -18.72 -14.10 -9.54
N SER A 376 -19.74 -13.85 -8.74
CA SER A 376 -19.95 -12.56 -8.11
C SER A 376 -18.83 -12.24 -7.12
N VAL A 377 -18.59 -10.96 -6.89
CA VAL A 377 -17.55 -10.49 -5.97
C VAL A 377 -17.88 -10.97 -4.55
N TYR A 378 -16.90 -11.55 -3.89
CA TYR A 378 -17.00 -11.92 -2.49
C TYR A 378 -16.62 -10.72 -1.62
N TYR A 379 -17.45 -10.46 -0.62
CA TYR A 379 -17.21 -9.44 0.40
C TYR A 379 -17.08 -10.09 1.76
N THR A 380 -16.00 -9.76 2.48
CA THR A 380 -15.92 -10.06 3.91
C THR A 380 -16.84 -9.15 4.69
N THR A 381 -17.33 -9.63 5.84
CA THR A 381 -18.13 -8.82 6.77
C THR A 381 -17.46 -8.81 8.13
N PHE A 382 -17.30 -7.62 8.73
CA PHE A 382 -16.68 -7.46 10.03
C PHE A 382 -17.32 -6.31 10.81
N THR A 383 -17.21 -6.37 12.14
CA THR A 383 -17.74 -5.35 13.04
C THR A 383 -16.61 -4.63 13.76
N VAL A 384 -16.78 -3.33 13.93
CA VAL A 384 -15.92 -2.46 14.72
C VAL A 384 -16.72 -1.72 15.77
N GLU A 385 -16.14 -1.49 16.93
CA GLU A 385 -16.69 -0.61 17.93
C GLU A 385 -16.40 0.83 17.55
N LYS A 386 -17.33 1.73 17.90
CA LYS A 386 -17.22 3.17 17.65
C LYS A 386 -17.77 3.92 18.84
N ASP A 387 -17.12 5.04 19.24
CA ASP A 387 -17.64 6.00 20.24
C ASP A 387 -18.86 6.74 19.73
#